data_fb02d76964cc4b13af453dca78013329
#
_entry.id   fb02d76964cc4b13af453dca78013329
#
_cell.length_a   1.000
_cell.length_b   1.000
_cell.length_c   1.000
_cell.angle_alpha   90.00
_cell.angle_beta   90.00
_cell.angle_gamma   90.00
#
_symmetry.space_group_name_H-M   'P 1'
#
loop_
_entity.id
_entity.type
_entity.pdbx_description
1 polymer ?
#
loop_
_entity_poly.entity_id
_entity_poly.type
_entity_poly.pdbx_seq_one_letter_code
_entity_poly.pdbx_strand_id
1 'polypeptide(L)'
;MKKLDTKLCGLLLAVFTLTACGGGGDSDVPTPTPTPTPTPTPTPTPTPSGDDEEQIWGGSDLKHVTVHDPSVVWDPTSQMYYIFGSHRDNAKSSNLLAWDKVTVPFATATIGDAAPNVAFTTPAVTKVKKGGAEVDFPAFDAQAWAKRGNPSYDIKGNLWAPDVIYNSKLGKWCMYMSVNGDNWYSSIVLMTSDNITGPYLYQGPVVISGFHTGDAYKDTDLELVLGTQTSLPSRYKTPWASIDKPSYPNCIDPCVFYDESGKLWMSYGSWSGGIFMLELDEATGLRDYDVTYAENATSDPYFGTKIAGGYYVSGEGSYIEYISGYYYLFMSYGGLAAGGVPSDYNNGGYQMRVFRSKNPDGPYVDSKNANAVFEKFYTDFGPNEDDGNRGVNIFGAYGEWGKQTVGANSERSQGHNSVIAAEDGRAYLVYHTRFQNKGEGHEVRVHQLFQNEDGWLVAAPFEYTGEVAKTAKIAKKQYVATSEIPGKYKLLIHKYKLNHLTKELSQPVEVTLDASGNVTGGGYAGKWSVKDGTSYFTISDNGQVYKGVMVEQTLEPSNDRTPAFTLLNSATGETMWGYRYGD
;
A
#
# COMPACT_ATOMS: atom_id res chain seq x y z
N MET A 1 26.74 5.40 32.59
CA MET A 1 25.52 4.60 32.73
C MET A 1 24.39 5.51 33.18
N LYS A 2 23.66 6.09 32.27
CA LYS A 2 22.42 6.83 32.56
C LYS A 2 21.26 5.84 32.36
N LYS A 3 20.43 5.67 33.39
CA LYS A 3 19.21 4.89 33.31
C LYS A 3 18.32 5.53 32.25
N LEU A 4 18.02 4.81 31.19
CA LEU A 4 16.92 5.17 30.29
C LEU A 4 15.60 4.93 31.02
N ASP A 5 14.82 5.98 31.06
CA ASP A 5 13.52 5.98 31.72
C ASP A 5 12.54 5.09 30.94
N THR A 6 11.98 4.10 31.62
CA THR A 6 11.06 3.08 31.11
C THR A 6 9.65 3.66 30.76
N LYS A 7 9.52 4.95 30.57
CA LYS A 7 8.23 5.62 30.33
C LYS A 7 7.85 5.80 28.86
N LEU A 8 8.67 5.36 27.90
CA LEU A 8 8.43 5.62 26.47
C LEU A 8 7.70 4.47 25.74
N CYS A 9 7.43 3.37 26.41
CA CYS A 9 6.82 2.18 25.78
C CYS A 9 5.29 2.12 25.81
N GLY A 10 4.63 3.17 26.30
CA GLY A 10 3.17 3.16 26.51
C GLY A 10 2.34 3.99 25.52
N LEU A 11 2.94 4.48 24.43
CA LEU A 11 2.30 5.59 23.72
C LEU A 11 1.97 5.33 22.24
N LEU A 12 1.81 4.09 21.83
CA LEU A 12 1.41 3.75 20.46
C LEU A 12 0.02 3.10 20.37
N LEU A 13 -0.82 3.26 21.38
CA LEU A 13 -2.22 2.88 21.34
C LEU A 13 -3.11 4.12 21.43
N ALA A 14 -3.25 4.83 20.32
CA ALA A 14 -4.34 5.79 20.16
C ALA A 14 -5.62 5.02 19.82
N VAL A 15 -6.44 4.77 20.82
CA VAL A 15 -7.80 4.25 20.68
C VAL A 15 -8.68 5.37 20.13
N PHE A 16 -9.22 5.20 18.94
CA PHE A 16 -10.24 6.10 18.40
C PHE A 16 -11.62 5.51 18.62
N THR A 17 -12.43 6.19 19.39
CA THR A 17 -13.86 5.90 19.51
C THR A 17 -14.64 6.86 18.63
N LEU A 18 -15.34 6.35 17.64
CA LEU A 18 -16.37 7.07 16.88
C LEU A 18 -17.68 6.31 16.96
N THR A 19 -18.70 6.98 17.43
CA THR A 19 -20.07 6.50 17.56
C THR A 19 -20.79 6.50 16.21
N ALA A 20 -21.44 5.39 15.86
CA ALA A 20 -22.28 5.27 14.67
C ALA A 20 -23.73 4.95 15.02
N CYS A 21 -24.67 5.63 14.35
CA CYS A 21 -26.09 5.33 14.36
C CYS A 21 -26.49 4.44 13.18
N GLY A 22 -27.40 3.51 13.42
CA GLY A 22 -27.82 2.48 12.49
C GLY A 22 -29.12 2.75 11.74
N GLY A 23 -29.52 1.82 10.91
CA GLY A 23 -30.84 1.72 10.28
C GLY A 23 -30.91 0.62 9.23
N GLY A 24 -31.82 -0.32 9.36
CA GLY A 24 -31.94 -1.55 8.59
C GLY A 24 -33.00 -1.56 7.48
N GLY A 25 -33.17 -2.69 6.81
CA GLY A 25 -34.29 -3.04 5.94
C GLY A 25 -34.01 -4.14 4.90
N ASP A 26 -34.78 -5.21 4.95
CA ASP A 26 -34.77 -6.47 4.19
C ASP A 26 -35.25 -6.42 2.75
N SER A 27 -34.82 -7.38 1.90
CA SER A 27 -35.73 -8.25 1.12
C SER A 27 -35.02 -9.26 0.19
N ASP A 28 -35.61 -10.47 0.06
CA ASP A 28 -35.20 -11.71 -0.64
C ASP A 28 -35.23 -11.68 -2.16
N VAL A 29 -34.29 -12.41 -2.84
CA VAL A 29 -34.40 -12.88 -4.23
C VAL A 29 -33.59 -14.15 -4.50
N PRO A 30 -34.03 -15.08 -5.39
CA PRO A 30 -33.54 -16.44 -5.51
C PRO A 30 -32.34 -16.65 -6.46
N THR A 31 -31.65 -17.79 -6.26
CA THR A 31 -30.37 -18.22 -6.85
C THR A 31 -30.49 -18.73 -8.30
N PRO A 32 -29.57 -18.39 -9.23
CA PRO A 32 -29.39 -19.08 -10.50
C PRO A 32 -28.17 -20.01 -10.55
N THR A 33 -28.24 -21.01 -11.42
CA THR A 33 -27.31 -22.14 -11.63
C THR A 33 -26.04 -21.71 -12.40
N PRO A 34 -24.83 -22.23 -12.10
CA PRO A 34 -23.59 -21.75 -12.69
C PRO A 34 -23.26 -22.38 -14.06
N THR A 35 -22.66 -21.56 -14.92
CA THR A 35 -22.07 -21.95 -16.21
C THR A 35 -20.54 -22.01 -16.05
N PRO A 36 -19.81 -22.96 -16.69
CA PRO A 36 -18.36 -23.11 -16.49
C PRO A 36 -17.55 -21.98 -17.11
N THR A 37 -16.58 -21.49 -16.35
CA THR A 37 -15.74 -20.33 -16.63
C THR A 37 -14.40 -20.72 -17.24
N PRO A 38 -13.83 -19.93 -18.17
CA PRO A 38 -12.50 -20.16 -18.74
C PRO A 38 -11.36 -19.73 -17.78
N THR A 39 -10.20 -20.30 -18.01
CA THR A 39 -8.93 -20.10 -17.29
C THR A 39 -8.56 -18.62 -17.21
N PRO A 40 -8.10 -18.11 -16.06
CA PRO A 40 -7.78 -16.71 -15.92
C PRO A 40 -6.41 -16.36 -16.46
N THR A 41 -6.43 -15.36 -17.25
CA THR A 41 -5.35 -14.43 -17.49
C THR A 41 -5.30 -13.43 -16.30
N PRO A 42 -4.14 -12.87 -15.93
CA PRO A 42 -4.11 -11.81 -14.94
C PRO A 42 -5.16 -10.75 -15.25
N THR A 43 -5.82 -10.26 -14.24
CA THR A 43 -6.99 -9.36 -14.31
C THR A 43 -6.77 -8.23 -15.31
N PRO A 44 -7.46 -8.19 -16.45
CA PRO A 44 -7.25 -7.12 -17.42
C PRO A 44 -7.79 -5.80 -16.89
N THR A 45 -6.94 -4.80 -16.85
CA THR A 45 -7.35 -3.41 -16.65
C THR A 45 -7.95 -2.89 -17.96
N PRO A 46 -8.99 -2.04 -17.95
CA PRO A 46 -9.64 -1.60 -19.16
C PRO A 46 -8.68 -0.88 -20.08
N THR A 47 -8.64 -1.32 -21.30
CA THR A 47 -8.06 -0.52 -22.37
C THR A 47 -9.12 0.48 -22.80
N PRO A 48 -8.87 1.79 -22.74
CA PRO A 48 -9.68 2.75 -23.44
C PRO A 48 -9.66 2.37 -24.92
N SER A 49 -10.82 2.11 -25.50
CA SER A 49 -10.94 1.72 -26.89
C SER A 49 -10.64 2.92 -27.79
N GLY A 50 -9.53 2.89 -28.51
CA GLY A 50 -9.20 3.86 -29.53
C GLY A 50 -7.74 4.29 -29.48
N ASP A 51 -7.13 4.31 -30.63
CA ASP A 51 -5.81 4.85 -30.84
C ASP A 51 -5.71 6.28 -30.31
N ASP A 52 -4.92 6.47 -29.30
CA ASP A 52 -4.11 7.58 -28.79
C ASP A 52 -4.49 9.05 -29.08
N GLU A 53 -5.63 9.40 -29.61
CA GLU A 53 -5.90 10.77 -30.01
C GLU A 53 -7.19 11.31 -29.41
N GLU A 54 -7.03 12.33 -28.57
CA GLU A 54 -8.09 13.16 -27.97
C GLU A 54 -8.91 12.55 -26.82
N GLN A 55 -8.26 12.25 -25.69
CA GLN A 55 -9.01 12.30 -24.44
C GLN A 55 -9.20 13.76 -24.01
N ILE A 56 -10.45 14.11 -23.78
CA ILE A 56 -10.83 15.43 -23.26
C ILE A 56 -10.44 15.44 -21.77
N TRP A 57 -9.45 16.24 -21.46
CA TRP A 57 -8.94 16.45 -20.10
C TRP A 57 -9.89 17.35 -19.33
N GLY A 58 -10.35 16.91 -18.19
CA GLY A 58 -11.20 17.70 -17.33
C GLY A 58 -10.84 17.57 -15.87
N GLY A 59 -10.08 18.50 -15.33
CA GLY A 59 -9.87 18.58 -13.86
C GLY A 59 -11.17 18.86 -13.09
N SER A 60 -12.28 19.15 -13.76
CA SER A 60 -13.61 19.30 -13.18
C SER A 60 -14.31 17.98 -12.85
N ASP A 61 -13.79 16.84 -13.33
CA ASP A 61 -14.43 15.53 -13.16
C ASP A 61 -13.91 14.77 -11.92
N LEU A 62 -13.00 15.37 -11.17
CA LEU A 62 -12.48 14.77 -9.94
C LEU A 62 -13.56 14.80 -8.84
N LYS A 63 -13.86 13.62 -8.30
CA LYS A 63 -14.72 13.45 -7.15
C LYS A 63 -14.03 12.55 -6.14
N HIS A 64 -13.47 13.17 -5.11
CA HIS A 64 -12.77 12.46 -4.06
C HIS A 64 -13.70 11.72 -3.11
N VAL A 65 -13.14 10.74 -2.43
CA VAL A 65 -13.82 9.94 -1.42
C VAL A 65 -12.90 9.74 -0.23
N THR A 66 -13.52 9.62 0.94
CA THR A 66 -12.82 9.27 2.17
C THR A 66 -12.81 7.76 2.31
N VAL A 67 -11.67 7.12 2.05
CA VAL A 67 -11.38 5.71 2.32
C VAL A 67 -9.97 5.64 2.91
N HIS A 68 -9.82 5.03 4.06
CA HIS A 68 -8.52 4.82 4.71
C HIS A 68 -7.94 3.50 4.23
N ASP A 69 -6.62 3.43 3.98
CA ASP A 69 -5.90 2.23 3.55
C ASP A 69 -6.50 1.61 2.27
N PRO A 70 -6.61 2.38 1.16
CA PRO A 70 -7.32 1.91 -0.02
C PRO A 70 -6.57 0.80 -0.76
N SER A 71 -7.20 -0.36 -0.92
CA SER A 71 -6.79 -1.42 -1.85
C SER A 71 -7.61 -1.33 -3.11
N VAL A 72 -6.98 -1.16 -4.26
CA VAL A 72 -7.64 -0.98 -5.57
C VAL A 72 -7.67 -2.27 -6.37
N VAL A 73 -8.80 -2.57 -6.98
CA VAL A 73 -8.95 -3.69 -7.89
C VAL A 73 -9.88 -3.35 -9.06
N TRP A 74 -9.62 -3.92 -10.22
CA TRP A 74 -10.48 -3.83 -11.39
C TRP A 74 -11.42 -5.03 -11.50
N ASP A 75 -12.71 -4.77 -11.71
CA ASP A 75 -13.68 -5.80 -12.06
C ASP A 75 -14.05 -5.74 -13.55
N PRO A 76 -13.60 -6.70 -14.37
CA PRO A 76 -13.89 -6.71 -15.80
C PRO A 76 -15.39 -6.95 -16.11
N THR A 77 -16.14 -7.51 -15.15
CA THR A 77 -17.57 -7.77 -15.34
C THR A 77 -18.38 -6.48 -15.29
N SER A 78 -18.15 -5.65 -14.30
CA SER A 78 -18.83 -4.35 -14.17
C SER A 78 -18.11 -3.22 -14.92
N GLN A 79 -16.87 -3.44 -15.39
CA GLN A 79 -15.99 -2.42 -15.95
C GLN A 79 -15.79 -1.24 -14.99
N MET A 80 -15.51 -1.56 -13.72
CA MET A 80 -15.31 -0.58 -12.66
C MET A 80 -14.07 -0.91 -11.85
N TYR A 81 -13.39 0.13 -11.42
CA TYR A 81 -12.44 0.05 -10.32
C TYR A 81 -13.19 0.07 -9.00
N TYR A 82 -12.74 -0.72 -8.07
CA TYR A 82 -13.20 -0.70 -6.68
C TYR A 82 -12.03 -0.41 -5.76
N ILE A 83 -12.29 0.33 -4.70
CA ILE A 83 -11.37 0.46 -3.56
C ILE A 83 -12.06 -0.05 -2.30
N PHE A 84 -11.30 -0.84 -1.55
CA PHE A 84 -11.71 -1.39 -0.26
C PHE A 84 -10.78 -0.82 0.80
N GLY A 85 -11.32 -0.40 1.93
CA GLY A 85 -10.53 0.21 2.98
C GLY A 85 -10.92 -0.18 4.39
N SER A 86 -10.17 0.36 5.31
CA SER A 86 -10.42 0.19 6.75
C SER A 86 -11.83 0.62 7.13
N HIS A 87 -12.34 0.02 8.21
CA HIS A 87 -13.68 0.28 8.76
C HIS A 87 -14.83 -0.05 7.79
N ARG A 88 -14.54 -0.82 6.73
CA ARG A 88 -15.48 -1.19 5.67
C ARG A 88 -15.91 -0.01 4.81
N ASP A 89 -15.07 1.00 4.72
CA ASP A 89 -15.23 2.09 3.76
C ASP A 89 -14.80 1.62 2.38
N ASN A 90 -15.72 1.68 1.42
CA ASN A 90 -15.47 1.21 0.06
C ASN A 90 -16.03 2.19 -0.96
N ALA A 91 -15.43 2.23 -2.15
CA ALA A 91 -15.94 3.03 -3.24
C ALA A 91 -15.64 2.38 -4.60
N LYS A 92 -16.26 2.93 -5.66
CA LYS A 92 -16.05 2.49 -7.04
C LYS A 92 -15.93 3.68 -7.99
N SER A 93 -15.23 3.47 -9.08
CA SER A 93 -15.05 4.45 -10.16
C SER A 93 -14.93 3.75 -11.51
N SER A 94 -15.43 4.36 -12.57
CA SER A 94 -15.23 3.86 -13.94
C SER A 94 -13.89 4.31 -14.56
N ASN A 95 -13.22 5.30 -13.95
CA ASN A 95 -12.12 6.01 -14.60
C ASN A 95 -10.99 6.44 -13.64
N LEU A 96 -11.04 6.06 -12.36
CA LEU A 96 -10.13 6.50 -11.30
C LEU A 96 -10.23 8.00 -10.93
N LEU A 97 -11.14 8.77 -11.55
CA LEU A 97 -11.29 10.20 -11.32
C LEU A 97 -12.45 10.52 -10.37
N ALA A 98 -13.58 9.88 -10.59
CA ALA A 98 -14.79 10.11 -9.81
C ALA A 98 -15.17 8.85 -9.03
N TRP A 99 -15.21 8.97 -7.72
CA TRP A 99 -15.48 7.88 -6.81
C TRP A 99 -16.86 7.99 -6.15
N ASP A 100 -17.59 6.88 -6.17
CA ASP A 100 -18.87 6.73 -5.49
C ASP A 100 -18.77 5.69 -4.37
N LYS A 101 -19.25 6.04 -3.17
CA LYS A 101 -19.31 5.07 -2.06
C LYS A 101 -20.13 3.85 -2.44
N VAL A 102 -19.71 2.68 -2.01
CA VAL A 102 -20.40 1.41 -2.19
C VAL A 102 -20.47 0.64 -0.89
N THR A 103 -21.60 0.01 -0.62
CA THR A 103 -21.77 -0.88 0.54
C THR A 103 -21.43 -2.31 0.15
N VAL A 104 -20.58 -2.95 0.95
CA VAL A 104 -20.16 -4.34 0.77
C VAL A 104 -20.56 -5.13 2.03
N PRO A 105 -21.64 -5.93 1.97
CA PRO A 105 -22.10 -6.72 3.09
C PRO A 105 -21.23 -7.95 3.33
N PHE A 106 -21.23 -8.43 4.58
CA PHE A 106 -20.71 -9.74 4.95
C PHE A 106 -21.87 -10.71 5.16
N ALA A 107 -21.68 -11.95 4.71
CA ALA A 107 -22.60 -13.03 4.98
C ALA A 107 -22.34 -13.61 6.37
N THR A 108 -23.38 -13.98 7.09
CA THR A 108 -23.28 -14.76 8.32
C THR A 108 -23.33 -16.23 8.00
N ALA A 109 -22.48 -17.05 8.59
CA ALA A 109 -22.51 -18.51 8.41
C ALA A 109 -23.75 -19.16 9.06
N THR A 110 -24.46 -18.47 9.92
CA THR A 110 -25.69 -18.94 10.59
C THR A 110 -26.89 -18.15 10.07
N ILE A 111 -27.83 -18.86 9.51
CA ILE A 111 -29.13 -18.32 9.08
C ILE A 111 -29.85 -17.81 10.34
N GLY A 112 -30.07 -16.51 10.42
CA GLY A 112 -30.91 -15.89 11.46
C GLY A 112 -30.32 -14.69 12.21
N ASP A 113 -29.01 -14.47 12.18
CA ASP A 113 -28.40 -13.31 12.85
C ASP A 113 -28.06 -12.21 11.85
N ALA A 114 -28.94 -11.24 11.75
CA ALA A 114 -28.73 -10.01 10.97
C ALA A 114 -27.66 -9.07 11.57
N ALA A 115 -26.88 -9.52 12.56
CA ALA A 115 -25.87 -8.70 13.21
C ALA A 115 -24.54 -8.79 12.44
N PRO A 116 -24.04 -7.69 11.85
CA PRO A 116 -22.75 -7.65 11.15
C PRO A 116 -21.55 -7.98 12.05
N ASN A 117 -21.77 -8.24 13.33
CA ASN A 117 -20.76 -8.53 14.35
C ASN A 117 -20.39 -10.02 14.46
N VAL A 118 -21.12 -10.92 13.83
CA VAL A 118 -20.95 -12.38 13.96
C VAL A 118 -20.20 -12.98 12.77
N ALA A 119 -19.75 -12.13 11.85
CA ALA A 119 -19.21 -12.57 10.56
C ALA A 119 -17.93 -13.41 10.66
N PHE A 120 -17.18 -13.34 11.77
CA PHE A 120 -15.85 -13.94 11.92
C PHE A 120 -15.76 -14.99 13.03
N THR A 121 -16.89 -15.54 13.48
CA THR A 121 -16.91 -16.49 14.60
C THR A 121 -16.76 -17.93 14.20
N THR A 122 -17.20 -18.28 12.99
CA THR A 122 -17.16 -19.66 12.51
C THR A 122 -16.74 -19.71 11.04
N PRO A 123 -15.57 -20.29 10.74
CA PRO A 123 -15.10 -20.44 9.36
C PRO A 123 -15.98 -21.45 8.58
N ALA A 124 -16.17 -21.18 7.29
CA ALA A 124 -16.87 -22.11 6.38
C ALA A 124 -15.98 -23.29 5.99
N VAL A 125 -14.67 -23.08 5.92
CA VAL A 125 -13.71 -24.16 5.64
C VAL A 125 -13.45 -24.94 6.93
N THR A 126 -13.61 -26.27 6.86
CA THR A 126 -13.39 -27.19 7.97
C THR A 126 -12.24 -28.16 7.72
N LYS A 127 -11.71 -28.18 6.52
CA LYS A 127 -10.57 -29.03 6.11
C LYS A 127 -9.66 -28.30 5.15
N VAL A 128 -8.37 -28.59 5.26
CA VAL A 128 -7.32 -28.10 4.34
C VAL A 128 -6.43 -29.26 3.91
N LYS A 129 -5.68 -29.07 2.84
CA LYS A 129 -4.68 -30.05 2.38
C LYS A 129 -3.36 -29.85 3.13
N LYS A 130 -2.74 -30.96 3.54
CA LYS A 130 -1.38 -31.01 4.05
C LYS A 130 -0.76 -32.37 3.80
N GLY A 131 0.41 -32.42 3.17
CA GLY A 131 1.09 -33.65 2.84
C GLY A 131 0.30 -34.52 1.85
N GLY A 132 -0.52 -33.92 0.99
CA GLY A 132 -1.40 -34.61 0.05
C GLY A 132 -2.68 -35.21 0.67
N ALA A 133 -2.91 -35.02 1.98
CA ALA A 133 -4.10 -35.48 2.69
C ALA A 133 -4.97 -34.30 3.15
N GLU A 134 -6.29 -34.54 3.27
CA GLU A 134 -7.18 -33.61 3.98
C GLU A 134 -6.99 -33.76 5.49
N VAL A 135 -6.79 -32.64 6.17
CA VAL A 135 -6.69 -32.53 7.64
C VAL A 135 -7.73 -31.56 8.15
N ASP A 136 -8.12 -31.71 9.40
CA ASP A 136 -9.08 -30.82 10.03
C ASP A 136 -8.49 -29.41 10.17
N PHE A 137 -9.29 -28.41 9.80
CA PHE A 137 -8.93 -27.00 9.93
C PHE A 137 -9.58 -26.45 11.22
N PRO A 138 -8.88 -25.62 12.00
CA PRO A 138 -9.40 -25.15 13.28
C PRO A 138 -10.62 -24.23 13.10
N ALA A 139 -11.60 -24.41 13.97
CA ALA A 139 -12.76 -23.53 14.07
C ALA A 139 -12.38 -22.22 14.75
N PHE A 140 -11.64 -21.35 14.06
CA PHE A 140 -11.08 -20.13 14.60
C PHE A 140 -12.12 -19.01 14.69
N ASP A 141 -12.41 -18.55 15.91
CA ASP A 141 -13.22 -17.35 16.17
C ASP A 141 -12.30 -16.11 16.23
N ALA A 142 -12.19 -15.39 15.12
CA ALA A 142 -11.32 -14.23 15.01
C ALA A 142 -11.80 -13.05 15.89
N GLN A 143 -13.11 -12.96 16.18
CA GLN A 143 -13.62 -11.95 17.12
C GLN A 143 -13.20 -12.25 18.56
N ALA A 144 -13.40 -13.48 19.00
CA ALA A 144 -12.99 -13.90 20.34
C ALA A 144 -11.47 -13.77 20.51
N TRP A 145 -10.71 -14.07 19.46
CA TRP A 145 -9.26 -13.90 19.47
C TRP A 145 -8.87 -12.44 19.66
N ALA A 146 -9.37 -11.53 18.86
CA ALA A 146 -9.04 -10.10 18.93
C ALA A 146 -9.44 -9.47 20.28
N LYS A 147 -10.49 -9.97 20.91
CA LYS A 147 -10.94 -9.51 22.23
C LYS A 147 -10.11 -9.99 23.42
N ARG A 148 -9.19 -10.94 23.22
CA ARG A 148 -8.36 -11.49 24.33
C ARG A 148 -7.51 -10.42 25.02
N GLY A 149 -7.01 -9.44 24.28
CA GLY A 149 -6.25 -8.33 24.84
C GLY A 149 -7.09 -7.30 25.57
N ASN A 150 -8.37 -7.16 25.18
CA ASN A 150 -9.29 -6.19 25.71
C ASN A 150 -10.74 -6.65 25.50
N PRO A 151 -11.44 -7.13 26.54
CA PRO A 151 -12.81 -7.61 26.41
C PRO A 151 -13.83 -6.56 25.93
N SER A 152 -13.51 -5.28 26.10
CA SER A 152 -14.36 -4.15 25.66
C SER A 152 -14.07 -3.71 24.22
N TYR A 153 -13.16 -4.39 23.53
CA TYR A 153 -12.71 -4.00 22.20
C TYR A 153 -13.81 -4.11 21.15
N ASP A 154 -14.02 -3.04 20.38
CA ASP A 154 -14.99 -3.03 19.29
C ASP A 154 -14.36 -3.50 17.99
N ILE A 155 -14.71 -4.70 17.57
CA ILE A 155 -14.17 -5.29 16.36
C ILE A 155 -14.57 -4.53 15.10
N LYS A 156 -15.72 -3.84 15.09
CA LYS A 156 -16.15 -3.06 13.92
C LYS A 156 -15.19 -1.92 13.60
N GLY A 157 -14.67 -1.26 14.64
CA GLY A 157 -13.67 -0.21 14.50
C GLY A 157 -12.27 -0.76 14.18
N ASN A 158 -12.11 -2.09 14.15
CA ASN A 158 -10.82 -2.75 14.02
C ASN A 158 -10.75 -3.77 12.87
N LEU A 159 -11.61 -3.61 11.89
CA LEU A 159 -11.50 -4.23 10.57
C LEU A 159 -10.70 -3.27 9.70
N TRP A 160 -9.43 -3.60 9.48
CA TRP A 160 -8.47 -2.69 8.87
C TRP A 160 -7.89 -3.25 7.57
N ALA A 161 -7.46 -2.34 6.71
CA ALA A 161 -6.63 -2.56 5.54
C ALA A 161 -6.92 -3.90 4.81
N PRO A 162 -8.11 -4.07 4.21
CA PRO A 162 -8.39 -5.25 3.42
C PRO A 162 -7.63 -5.21 2.10
N ASP A 163 -7.36 -6.40 1.55
CA ASP A 163 -7.01 -6.53 0.14
C ASP A 163 -7.96 -7.46 -0.58
N VAL A 164 -8.26 -7.19 -1.86
CA VAL A 164 -9.26 -7.94 -2.63
C VAL A 164 -8.72 -8.34 -3.98
N ILE A 165 -8.82 -9.65 -4.28
CA ILE A 165 -8.39 -10.21 -5.55
C ILE A 165 -9.42 -11.23 -6.08
N TYR A 166 -9.54 -11.36 -7.39
CA TYR A 166 -10.29 -12.46 -7.98
C TYR A 166 -9.41 -13.71 -8.04
N ASN A 167 -9.80 -14.75 -7.30
CA ASN A 167 -9.15 -16.04 -7.39
C ASN A 167 -9.89 -16.90 -8.44
N SER A 168 -9.26 -17.05 -9.55
CA SER A 168 -9.86 -17.71 -10.70
C SER A 168 -9.98 -19.23 -10.56
N LYS A 169 -9.07 -19.85 -9.79
CA LYS A 169 -9.12 -21.29 -9.54
C LYS A 169 -10.26 -21.64 -8.60
N LEU A 170 -10.51 -20.78 -7.63
CA LEU A 170 -11.66 -20.85 -6.73
C LEU A 170 -12.95 -20.34 -7.41
N GLY A 171 -12.84 -19.48 -8.42
CA GLY A 171 -13.96 -18.82 -9.09
C GLY A 171 -14.66 -17.79 -8.21
N LYS A 172 -13.92 -17.13 -7.30
CA LYS A 172 -14.47 -16.23 -6.29
C LYS A 172 -13.64 -14.95 -6.16
N TRP A 173 -14.29 -13.90 -5.74
CA TRP A 173 -13.65 -12.76 -5.15
C TRP A 173 -13.20 -13.11 -3.73
N CYS A 174 -11.92 -12.92 -3.46
CA CYS A 174 -11.28 -13.17 -2.18
C CYS A 174 -10.93 -11.84 -1.53
N MET A 175 -11.47 -11.59 -0.35
CA MET A 175 -11.13 -10.44 0.50
C MET A 175 -10.30 -10.96 1.67
N TYR A 176 -9.11 -10.44 1.82
CA TYR A 176 -8.23 -10.68 2.95
C TYR A 176 -8.35 -9.50 3.90
N MET A 177 -8.93 -9.73 5.08
CA MET A 177 -9.30 -8.67 6.02
C MET A 177 -8.47 -8.79 7.30
N SER A 178 -7.89 -7.68 7.73
CA SER A 178 -7.25 -7.60 9.06
C SER A 178 -8.32 -7.49 10.13
N VAL A 179 -8.35 -8.47 11.04
CA VAL A 179 -9.08 -8.38 12.31
C VAL A 179 -8.05 -8.02 13.38
N ASN A 180 -7.88 -6.71 13.60
CA ASN A 180 -6.88 -6.20 14.52
C ASN A 180 -7.32 -6.35 15.97
N GLY A 181 -6.41 -6.68 16.87
CA GLY A 181 -6.64 -6.80 18.31
C GLY A 181 -5.51 -6.19 19.13
N ASP A 182 -5.81 -5.75 20.35
CA ASP A 182 -4.81 -5.24 21.27
C ASP A 182 -3.74 -6.30 21.55
N ASN A 183 -2.52 -5.88 21.83
CA ASN A 183 -1.40 -6.77 22.15
C ASN A 183 -1.11 -7.82 21.05
N TRP A 184 -1.31 -7.45 19.77
CA TRP A 184 -1.11 -8.33 18.60
C TRP A 184 -2.01 -9.56 18.56
N TYR A 185 -3.12 -9.59 19.32
CA TYR A 185 -4.17 -10.58 19.11
C TYR A 185 -4.91 -10.32 17.78
N SER A 186 -4.16 -10.34 16.70
CA SER A 186 -4.65 -10.03 15.37
C SER A 186 -4.64 -11.24 14.47
N SER A 187 -5.43 -11.19 13.41
CA SER A 187 -5.44 -12.20 12.37
C SER A 187 -5.79 -11.59 11.02
N ILE A 188 -5.22 -12.13 9.97
CA ILE A 188 -5.73 -11.94 8.61
C ILE A 188 -6.64 -13.10 8.30
N VAL A 189 -7.85 -12.78 7.89
CA VAL A 189 -8.90 -13.76 7.57
C VAL A 189 -9.28 -13.68 6.11
N LEU A 190 -9.57 -14.83 5.51
CA LEU A 190 -10.12 -14.92 4.16
C LEU A 190 -11.63 -14.87 4.20
N MET A 191 -12.19 -14.04 3.35
CA MET A 191 -13.61 -13.99 3.03
C MET A 191 -13.80 -14.15 1.51
N THR A 192 -14.85 -14.84 1.08
CA THR A 192 -15.11 -15.05 -0.35
C THR A 192 -16.52 -14.67 -0.75
N SER A 193 -16.68 -14.25 -2.00
CA SER A 193 -17.97 -13.94 -2.61
C SER A 193 -17.97 -14.27 -4.10
N ASP A 194 -19.16 -14.54 -4.65
CA ASP A 194 -19.37 -14.63 -6.11
C ASP A 194 -19.33 -13.25 -6.78
N ASN A 195 -19.60 -12.19 -6.04
CA ASN A 195 -19.65 -10.84 -6.54
C ASN A 195 -18.66 -9.95 -5.78
N ILE A 196 -18.00 -9.04 -6.48
CA ILE A 196 -17.04 -8.10 -5.88
C ILE A 196 -17.67 -7.23 -4.78
N THR A 197 -18.96 -6.93 -4.90
CA THR A 197 -19.72 -6.17 -3.90
C THR A 197 -20.35 -7.04 -2.81
N GLY A 198 -19.96 -8.33 -2.71
CA GLY A 198 -20.45 -9.23 -1.67
C GLY A 198 -21.80 -9.88 -1.97
N PRO A 199 -22.43 -10.55 -1.00
CA PRO A 199 -21.95 -10.68 0.39
C PRO A 199 -20.71 -11.59 0.52
N TYR A 200 -19.77 -11.20 1.35
CA TYR A 200 -18.56 -11.99 1.61
C TYR A 200 -18.75 -12.93 2.80
N LEU A 201 -18.38 -14.20 2.64
CA LEU A 201 -18.49 -15.26 3.64
C LEU A 201 -17.11 -15.60 4.21
N TYR A 202 -17.00 -15.63 5.54
CA TYR A 202 -15.78 -15.99 6.25
C TYR A 202 -15.38 -17.45 5.98
N GLN A 203 -14.18 -17.64 5.45
CA GLN A 203 -13.63 -18.96 5.10
C GLN A 203 -12.72 -19.50 6.20
N GLY A 204 -11.91 -18.67 6.83
CA GLY A 204 -10.98 -19.04 7.89
C GLY A 204 -9.82 -18.09 8.03
N PRO A 205 -8.96 -18.30 9.05
CA PRO A 205 -7.73 -17.53 9.21
C PRO A 205 -6.71 -17.91 8.14
N VAL A 206 -5.90 -16.93 7.71
CA VAL A 206 -4.74 -17.15 6.85
C VAL A 206 -3.46 -17.14 7.67
N VAL A 207 -3.37 -16.23 8.62
CA VAL A 207 -2.26 -16.12 9.56
C VAL A 207 -2.71 -15.40 10.83
N ILE A 208 -2.16 -15.79 11.97
CA ILE A 208 -2.57 -15.32 13.30
C ILE A 208 -1.33 -14.86 14.06
N SER A 209 -1.45 -13.77 14.82
CA SER A 209 -0.44 -13.34 15.80
C SER A 209 -1.01 -13.33 17.22
N GLY A 210 -0.14 -13.12 18.22
CA GLY A 210 -0.59 -13.00 19.62
C GLY A 210 -0.63 -14.31 20.42
N PHE A 211 0.23 -15.28 20.09
CA PHE A 211 0.27 -16.58 20.80
C PHE A 211 0.77 -16.55 22.24
N HIS A 212 1.16 -15.42 22.77
CA HIS A 212 1.98 -15.24 23.96
C HIS A 212 1.35 -15.66 25.30
N THR A 213 0.12 -16.14 25.32
CA THR A 213 -0.54 -16.55 26.56
C THR A 213 -0.95 -18.02 26.58
N GLY A 214 -0.39 -18.77 27.52
CA GLY A 214 -0.80 -20.13 27.86
C GLY A 214 -0.88 -21.09 26.68
N ASP A 215 -1.96 -21.87 26.63
CA ASP A 215 -2.25 -22.85 25.57
C ASP A 215 -3.14 -22.29 24.45
N ALA A 216 -3.28 -20.96 24.37
CA ALA A 216 -4.16 -20.31 23.40
C ALA A 216 -3.85 -20.65 21.94
N TYR A 217 -2.58 -20.97 21.62
CA TYR A 217 -2.19 -21.38 20.28
C TYR A 217 -2.88 -22.66 19.78
N LYS A 218 -3.42 -23.49 20.68
CA LYS A 218 -4.16 -24.72 20.31
C LYS A 218 -5.49 -24.46 19.62
N ASP A 219 -6.02 -23.25 19.76
CA ASP A 219 -7.23 -22.81 19.06
C ASP A 219 -6.94 -22.25 17.67
N THR A 220 -5.68 -22.34 17.21
CA THR A 220 -5.19 -21.76 15.96
C THR A 220 -4.64 -22.84 15.02
N ASP A 221 -4.20 -22.43 13.83
CA ASP A 221 -3.56 -23.31 12.85
C ASP A 221 -2.06 -23.55 13.13
N LEU A 222 -1.52 -23.07 14.24
CA LEU A 222 -0.10 -23.19 14.57
C LEU A 222 0.38 -24.65 14.57
N GLU A 223 -0.41 -25.56 15.15
CA GLU A 223 -0.06 -26.98 15.19
C GLU A 223 -0.18 -27.66 13.80
N LEU A 224 -0.96 -27.12 12.88
CA LEU A 224 -0.94 -27.59 11.50
C LEU A 224 0.42 -27.30 10.85
N VAL A 225 1.04 -26.20 11.17
CA VAL A 225 2.35 -25.82 10.62
C VAL A 225 3.49 -26.53 11.33
N LEU A 226 3.53 -26.50 12.66
CA LEU A 226 4.66 -26.95 13.48
C LEU A 226 4.53 -28.41 13.96
N GLY A 227 3.39 -29.05 13.74
CA GLY A 227 3.04 -30.31 14.40
C GLY A 227 2.63 -30.10 15.87
N THR A 228 2.19 -31.18 16.52
CA THR A 228 1.74 -31.13 17.91
C THR A 228 2.84 -30.62 18.85
N GLN A 229 2.51 -29.58 19.62
CA GLN A 229 3.41 -28.95 20.56
C GLN A 229 3.07 -29.31 22.00
N THR A 230 4.06 -29.59 22.82
CA THR A 230 3.89 -29.77 24.29
C THR A 230 3.76 -28.43 25.00
N SER A 231 4.33 -27.38 24.43
CA SER A 231 4.20 -25.99 24.89
C SER A 231 4.49 -25.05 23.73
N LEU A 232 4.00 -23.82 23.79
CA LEU A 232 4.32 -22.78 22.81
C LEU A 232 5.85 -22.59 22.73
N PRO A 233 6.46 -22.66 21.54
CA PRO A 233 7.87 -22.36 21.35
C PRO A 233 8.23 -20.97 21.91
N SER A 234 9.39 -20.87 22.55
CA SER A 234 9.78 -19.64 23.29
C SER A 234 9.85 -18.41 22.39
N ARG A 235 10.17 -18.59 21.11
CA ARG A 235 10.25 -17.51 20.13
C ARG A 235 8.91 -16.79 19.88
N TYR A 236 7.78 -17.45 20.12
CA TYR A 236 6.45 -16.85 19.94
C TYR A 236 5.89 -16.21 21.21
N LYS A 237 6.57 -16.37 22.37
CA LYS A 237 6.09 -15.86 23.66
C LYS A 237 6.23 -14.36 23.84
N THR A 238 7.04 -13.71 23.01
CA THR A 238 7.29 -12.27 23.11
C THR A 238 6.82 -11.60 21.83
N PRO A 239 5.65 -10.96 21.84
CA PRO A 239 5.11 -10.30 20.65
C PRO A 239 5.87 -9.01 20.31
N TRP A 240 6.53 -8.40 21.31
CA TRP A 240 7.23 -7.13 21.16
C TRP A 240 8.65 -7.31 20.70
N ALA A 241 9.09 -6.46 19.78
CA ALA A 241 10.51 -6.31 19.53
C ALA A 241 11.20 -5.90 20.80
N SER A 242 12.13 -6.70 21.26
CA SER A 242 13.21 -6.16 22.07
C SER A 242 14.11 -5.34 21.14
N ILE A 243 14.68 -4.24 21.66
CA ILE A 243 15.62 -3.39 20.92
C ILE A 243 16.74 -4.21 20.27
N ASP A 244 17.07 -5.35 20.84
CA ASP A 244 18.20 -6.19 20.44
C ASP A 244 17.82 -7.42 19.60
N LYS A 245 16.53 -7.69 19.39
CA LYS A 245 16.08 -8.92 18.74
C LYS A 245 14.99 -8.66 17.74
N PRO A 246 15.03 -9.31 16.58
CA PRO A 246 13.90 -9.31 15.67
C PRO A 246 12.67 -9.90 16.39
N SER A 247 11.51 -9.34 16.12
CA SER A 247 10.23 -9.82 16.62
C SER A 247 9.37 -10.36 15.50
N TYR A 248 8.16 -10.80 15.86
CA TYR A 248 7.17 -11.30 14.92
C TYR A 248 6.19 -10.21 14.52
N PRO A 249 5.57 -10.32 13.33
CA PRO A 249 4.67 -9.29 12.86
C PRO A 249 3.41 -9.22 13.72
N ASN A 250 2.77 -8.06 13.71
CA ASN A 250 1.33 -7.97 13.89
C ASN A 250 0.69 -8.45 12.59
N CYS A 251 -0.16 -9.48 12.62
CA CYS A 251 -0.76 -10.07 11.42
C CYS A 251 -1.94 -9.23 10.93
N ILE A 252 -1.62 -8.11 10.27
CA ILE A 252 -2.51 -7.17 9.61
C ILE A 252 -1.89 -6.69 8.29
N ASP A 253 -2.60 -5.86 7.56
CA ASP A 253 -2.18 -5.20 6.33
C ASP A 253 -1.77 -6.19 5.22
N PRO A 254 -2.68 -7.10 4.79
CA PRO A 254 -2.38 -8.00 3.69
C PRO A 254 -2.29 -7.27 2.35
N CYS A 255 -1.40 -7.76 1.48
CA CYS A 255 -1.43 -7.53 0.05
C CYS A 255 -1.30 -8.87 -0.66
N VAL A 256 -2.22 -9.19 -1.53
CA VAL A 256 -2.31 -10.50 -2.20
C VAL A 256 -2.18 -10.33 -3.70
N PHE A 257 -1.29 -11.09 -4.31
CA PHE A 257 -1.01 -10.98 -5.74
C PHE A 257 -0.62 -12.33 -6.34
N TYR A 258 -0.81 -12.46 -7.64
CA TYR A 258 -0.24 -13.55 -8.43
C TYR A 258 1.12 -13.14 -8.97
N ASP A 259 2.10 -14.05 -8.90
CA ASP A 259 3.34 -13.87 -9.62
C ASP A 259 3.18 -14.24 -11.11
N GLU A 260 4.23 -13.99 -11.91
CA GLU A 260 4.23 -14.30 -13.34
C GLU A 260 4.08 -15.80 -13.65
N SER A 261 4.29 -16.69 -12.68
CA SER A 261 4.08 -18.13 -12.81
C SER A 261 2.65 -18.57 -12.46
N GLY A 262 1.84 -17.66 -11.91
CA GLY A 262 0.48 -17.91 -11.46
C GLY A 262 0.38 -18.37 -10.01
N LYS A 263 1.45 -18.34 -9.22
CA LYS A 263 1.40 -18.61 -7.79
C LYS A 263 0.80 -17.44 -7.03
N LEU A 264 0.01 -17.78 -6.02
CA LEU A 264 -0.65 -16.82 -5.15
C LEU A 264 0.21 -16.53 -3.91
N TRP A 265 0.48 -15.26 -3.68
CA TRP A 265 1.31 -14.77 -2.57
C TRP A 265 0.56 -13.78 -1.72
N MET A 266 0.94 -13.69 -0.42
CA MET A 266 0.46 -12.64 0.48
C MET A 266 1.65 -12.03 1.23
N SER A 267 1.90 -10.73 1.06
CA SER A 267 2.71 -9.97 1.99
C SER A 267 1.84 -9.39 3.10
N TYR A 268 2.39 -9.26 4.30
CA TYR A 268 1.62 -8.77 5.46
C TYR A 268 2.54 -8.39 6.60
N GLY A 269 2.02 -7.65 7.57
CA GLY A 269 2.70 -7.23 8.77
C GLY A 269 2.71 -5.72 8.93
N SER A 270 2.84 -5.27 10.16
CA SER A 270 2.82 -3.86 10.51
C SER A 270 3.76 -3.61 11.68
N TRP A 271 4.67 -2.66 11.49
CA TRP A 271 5.68 -2.26 12.48
C TRP A 271 6.46 -3.44 13.09
N SER A 272 6.69 -3.46 14.34
CA SER A 272 7.39 -4.43 15.20
C SER A 272 8.25 -5.49 14.49
N GLY A 273 7.69 -6.61 14.07
CA GLY A 273 8.41 -7.76 13.51
C GLY A 273 8.86 -7.62 12.06
N GLY A 274 8.33 -6.64 11.36
CA GLY A 274 8.56 -6.45 9.93
C GLY A 274 7.44 -7.04 9.06
N ILE A 275 7.73 -7.07 7.78
CA ILE A 275 6.82 -7.56 6.74
C ILE A 275 7.27 -8.95 6.32
N PHE A 276 6.30 -9.85 6.28
CA PHE A 276 6.48 -11.25 5.92
C PHE A 276 5.72 -11.60 4.65
N MET A 277 6.09 -12.72 4.05
CA MET A 277 5.49 -13.26 2.83
C MET A 277 5.13 -14.72 3.04
N LEU A 278 3.91 -15.08 2.65
CA LEU A 278 3.42 -16.46 2.58
C LEU A 278 2.99 -16.80 1.16
N GLU A 279 3.21 -18.06 0.75
CA GLU A 279 2.57 -18.66 -0.40
C GLU A 279 1.19 -19.16 0.02
N LEU A 280 0.17 -18.89 -0.79
CA LEU A 280 -1.21 -19.29 -0.56
C LEU A 280 -1.58 -20.43 -1.52
N ASP A 281 -2.47 -21.32 -1.07
CA ASP A 281 -3.07 -22.34 -1.92
C ASP A 281 -4.15 -21.71 -2.81
N GLU A 282 -3.91 -21.69 -4.10
CA GLU A 282 -4.83 -21.12 -5.08
C GLU A 282 -6.21 -21.79 -5.07
N ALA A 283 -6.30 -23.07 -4.68
CA ALA A 283 -7.56 -23.80 -4.68
C ALA A 283 -8.47 -23.39 -3.52
N THR A 284 -7.92 -22.83 -2.45
CA THR A 284 -8.67 -22.45 -1.25
C THR A 284 -8.57 -20.96 -0.94
N GLY A 285 -7.53 -20.28 -1.43
CA GLY A 285 -7.18 -18.91 -1.04
C GLY A 285 -6.58 -18.80 0.36
N LEU A 286 -6.48 -19.89 1.11
CA LEU A 286 -5.87 -19.95 2.43
C LEU A 286 -4.35 -20.17 2.31
N ARG A 287 -3.64 -20.18 3.44
CA ARG A 287 -2.24 -20.57 3.50
C ARG A 287 -2.00 -21.92 2.85
N ASP A 288 -0.93 -22.06 2.07
CA ASP A 288 -0.47 -23.36 1.59
C ASP A 288 0.31 -24.08 2.71
N TYR A 289 -0.30 -25.14 3.28
CA TYR A 289 0.29 -25.93 4.37
C TYR A 289 1.33 -26.95 3.89
N ASP A 290 1.50 -27.11 2.59
CA ASP A 290 2.56 -27.95 1.99
C ASP A 290 3.87 -27.18 1.80
N VAL A 291 3.82 -25.84 1.86
CA VAL A 291 5.00 -24.96 1.84
C VAL A 291 5.60 -24.87 3.23
N THR A 292 6.89 -25.12 3.31
CA THR A 292 7.66 -25.05 4.57
C THR A 292 8.71 -23.95 4.52
N TYR A 293 8.83 -23.20 5.60
CA TYR A 293 9.80 -22.12 5.75
C TYR A 293 10.86 -22.48 6.78
N ALA A 294 12.11 -22.08 6.52
CA ALA A 294 13.20 -22.32 7.44
C ALA A 294 13.09 -21.41 8.69
N GLU A 295 13.60 -21.88 9.83
CA GLU A 295 13.80 -21.06 11.01
C GLU A 295 15.18 -20.41 10.96
N ASN A 296 15.24 -19.11 10.67
CA ASN A 296 16.49 -18.32 10.62
C ASN A 296 16.19 -16.82 10.83
N ALA A 297 17.18 -15.94 10.62
CA ALA A 297 17.04 -14.49 10.82
C ALA A 297 16.01 -13.81 9.90
N THR A 298 15.76 -14.39 8.72
CA THR A 298 14.90 -13.82 7.69
C THR A 298 13.73 -14.73 7.33
N SER A 299 13.46 -15.77 8.12
CA SER A 299 12.36 -16.69 7.86
C SER A 299 11.91 -17.36 9.15
N ASP A 300 10.63 -17.62 9.25
CA ASP A 300 10.01 -18.34 10.36
C ASP A 300 9.05 -19.40 9.82
N PRO A 301 9.02 -20.61 10.39
CA PRO A 301 8.16 -21.69 9.91
C PRO A 301 6.67 -21.33 9.88
N TYR A 302 6.21 -20.48 10.81
CA TYR A 302 4.82 -20.05 10.85
C TYR A 302 4.57 -18.76 10.07
N PHE A 303 5.41 -17.74 10.25
CA PHE A 303 5.18 -16.43 9.62
C PHE A 303 5.71 -16.33 8.18
N GLY A 304 6.52 -17.25 7.70
CA GLY A 304 7.04 -17.24 6.34
C GLY A 304 8.35 -16.49 6.17
N THR A 305 8.60 -15.97 4.97
CA THR A 305 9.82 -15.23 4.63
C THR A 305 9.67 -13.75 4.97
N LYS A 306 10.63 -13.19 5.70
CA LYS A 306 10.69 -11.75 5.99
C LYS A 306 11.23 -11.01 4.76
N ILE A 307 10.47 -10.05 4.26
CA ILE A 307 10.81 -9.30 3.05
C ILE A 307 11.17 -7.83 3.32
N ALA A 308 10.78 -7.29 4.48
CA ALA A 308 11.14 -5.93 4.90
C ALA A 308 11.12 -5.76 6.42
N GLY A 309 11.79 -4.74 6.94
CA GLY A 309 11.81 -4.43 8.36
C GLY A 309 12.45 -5.53 9.21
N GLY A 310 11.90 -5.78 10.39
CA GLY A 310 12.32 -6.88 11.27
C GLY A 310 12.65 -6.49 12.70
N TYR A 311 12.57 -5.20 13.00
CA TYR A 311 12.74 -4.64 14.33
C TYR A 311 11.59 -3.66 14.58
N TYR A 312 11.63 -2.92 15.67
CA TYR A 312 10.53 -2.09 16.13
C TYR A 312 9.98 -1.09 15.09
N VAL A 313 10.85 -0.47 14.30
CA VAL A 313 10.48 0.52 13.26
C VAL A 313 10.58 -0.15 11.89
N SER A 314 9.55 -0.89 11.52
CA SER A 314 9.57 -1.70 10.29
C SER A 314 8.73 -1.16 9.15
N GLY A 315 7.89 -0.15 9.40
CA GLY A 315 6.88 0.31 8.44
C GLY A 315 5.64 -0.59 8.42
N GLU A 316 4.69 -0.22 7.58
CA GLU A 316 3.41 -0.92 7.41
C GLU A 316 2.87 -0.75 5.99
N GLY A 317 1.66 -1.28 5.73
CA GLY A 317 0.95 -1.09 4.47
C GLY A 317 1.76 -1.57 3.29
N SER A 318 2.35 -2.77 3.38
CA SER A 318 3.09 -3.37 2.26
C SER A 318 2.16 -3.60 1.08
N TYR A 319 2.56 -3.15 -0.11
CA TYR A 319 1.86 -3.46 -1.35
C TYR A 319 2.86 -3.86 -2.43
N ILE A 320 2.58 -4.95 -3.14
CA ILE A 320 3.47 -5.48 -4.17
C ILE A 320 2.74 -5.51 -5.50
N GLU A 321 3.34 -4.88 -6.51
CA GLU A 321 2.83 -4.90 -7.88
C GLU A 321 3.96 -5.22 -8.86
N TYR A 322 3.67 -6.07 -9.85
CA TYR A 322 4.59 -6.39 -10.92
C TYR A 322 4.45 -5.41 -12.08
N ILE A 323 5.49 -4.61 -12.31
CA ILE A 323 5.49 -3.63 -13.39
C ILE A 323 6.74 -3.81 -14.24
N SER A 324 6.56 -4.19 -15.50
CA SER A 324 7.61 -4.19 -16.53
C SER A 324 8.94 -4.84 -16.10
N GLY A 325 8.85 -6.01 -15.50
CA GLY A 325 10.00 -6.86 -15.20
C GLY A 325 10.56 -6.70 -13.80
N TYR A 326 9.84 -6.06 -12.89
CA TYR A 326 10.16 -5.97 -11.46
C TYR A 326 8.90 -6.09 -10.60
N TYR A 327 9.03 -6.75 -9.46
CA TYR A 327 8.11 -6.61 -8.34
C TYR A 327 8.52 -5.38 -7.55
N TYR A 328 7.61 -4.42 -7.40
CA TYR A 328 7.82 -3.22 -6.60
C TYR A 328 7.09 -3.37 -5.27
N LEU A 329 7.85 -3.31 -4.19
CA LEU A 329 7.33 -3.29 -2.83
C LEU A 329 7.19 -1.83 -2.38
N PHE A 330 5.97 -1.42 -2.13
CA PHE A 330 5.63 -0.15 -1.49
C PHE A 330 5.49 -0.38 0.01
N MET A 331 5.98 0.55 0.79
CA MET A 331 5.93 0.54 2.25
C MET A 331 5.59 1.93 2.75
N SER A 332 4.82 2.01 3.82
CA SER A 332 4.58 3.28 4.52
C SER A 332 5.43 3.35 5.78
N TYR A 333 6.22 4.40 5.88
CA TYR A 333 7.12 4.66 7.00
C TYR A 333 6.80 6.01 7.65
N GLY A 334 7.39 6.20 8.84
CA GLY A 334 7.11 7.36 9.64
C GLY A 334 5.74 7.21 10.28
N GLY A 335 5.54 7.80 11.38
CA GLY A 335 4.28 7.74 12.10
C GLY A 335 3.78 9.12 12.38
N LEU A 336 2.71 9.12 13.08
CA LEU A 336 2.27 10.23 13.87
C LEU A 336 3.42 10.58 14.82
N ALA A 337 3.73 11.86 14.92
CA ALA A 337 4.88 12.39 15.62
C ALA A 337 5.33 11.61 16.84
N ALA A 338 6.62 11.51 17.03
CA ALA A 338 7.20 11.07 18.28
C ALA A 338 6.59 11.87 19.45
N GLY A 339 5.75 11.21 20.26
CA GLY A 339 5.07 11.84 21.37
C GLY A 339 3.55 11.66 21.40
N GLY A 340 2.96 11.06 20.39
CA GLY A 340 1.55 10.69 20.39
C GLY A 340 0.57 11.85 20.58
N VAL A 341 0.94 13.03 20.10
CA VAL A 341 0.04 14.18 20.17
C VAL A 341 -0.78 14.22 18.89
N PRO A 342 -2.10 14.04 18.94
CA PRO A 342 -2.97 14.03 17.76
C PRO A 342 -2.89 15.29 16.87
N SER A 343 -2.37 16.40 17.41
CA SER A 343 -2.18 17.65 16.68
C SER A 343 -1.02 17.64 15.68
N ASP A 344 -0.24 16.56 15.62
CA ASP A 344 0.98 16.49 14.82
C ASP A 344 0.85 15.73 13.50
N TYR A 345 -0.35 15.35 13.05
CA TYR A 345 -0.62 14.86 11.69
C TYR A 345 -0.13 15.83 10.59
N ASN A 346 0.18 17.04 10.98
CA ASN A 346 0.70 18.07 10.08
C ASN A 346 2.21 17.97 9.83
N ASN A 347 2.89 16.96 10.37
CA ASN A 347 4.36 16.86 10.28
C ASN A 347 4.86 16.34 8.94
N GLY A 348 4.01 15.66 8.17
CA GLY A 348 4.45 14.99 6.96
C GLY A 348 5.40 13.81 7.20
N GLY A 349 5.37 13.23 8.41
CA GLY A 349 6.25 12.11 8.77
C GLY A 349 5.86 10.78 8.13
N TYR A 350 4.57 10.55 7.90
CA TYR A 350 4.08 9.37 7.20
C TYR A 350 4.30 9.53 5.70
N GLN A 351 4.94 8.55 5.06
CA GLN A 351 5.38 8.63 3.68
C GLN A 351 5.58 7.26 3.04
N MET A 352 5.42 7.19 1.73
CA MET A 352 5.61 5.97 0.95
C MET A 352 7.05 5.79 0.53
N ARG A 353 7.56 4.56 0.63
CA ARG A 353 8.88 4.14 0.18
C ARG A 353 8.76 2.97 -0.78
N VAL A 354 9.61 2.94 -1.81
CA VAL A 354 9.60 1.92 -2.85
C VAL A 354 10.91 1.17 -2.89
N PHE A 355 10.79 -0.15 -2.91
CA PHE A 355 11.86 -1.10 -3.17
C PHE A 355 11.50 -1.93 -4.39
N ARG A 356 12.45 -2.68 -4.94
CA ARG A 356 12.15 -3.61 -6.03
C ARG A 356 12.93 -4.90 -5.93
N SER A 357 12.39 -5.95 -6.56
CA SER A 357 13.04 -7.25 -6.71
C SER A 357 12.75 -7.83 -8.10
N LYS A 358 13.55 -8.83 -8.51
CA LYS A 358 13.25 -9.67 -9.67
C LYS A 358 12.37 -10.88 -9.32
N ASN A 359 12.28 -11.21 -8.04
CA ASN A 359 11.50 -12.33 -7.54
C ASN A 359 10.37 -11.81 -6.61
N PRO A 360 9.23 -12.51 -6.56
CA PRO A 360 8.10 -12.10 -5.71
C PRO A 360 8.46 -12.08 -4.21
N ASP A 361 9.30 -13.00 -3.75
CA ASP A 361 9.74 -13.17 -2.37
C ASP A 361 11.04 -12.41 -2.03
N GLY A 362 11.56 -11.58 -2.95
CA GLY A 362 12.73 -10.73 -2.75
C GLY A 362 14.06 -11.37 -3.20
N PRO A 363 15.22 -10.88 -2.74
CA PRO A 363 15.35 -9.73 -1.84
C PRO A 363 14.91 -8.41 -2.49
N TYR A 364 14.23 -7.60 -1.72
CA TYR A 364 13.84 -6.25 -2.13
C TYR A 364 14.92 -5.24 -1.75
N VAL A 365 15.30 -4.40 -2.69
CA VAL A 365 16.35 -3.39 -2.50
C VAL A 365 15.89 -2.02 -2.98
N ASP A 366 16.45 -0.96 -2.41
CA ASP A 366 16.26 0.41 -2.88
C ASP A 366 17.27 0.79 -3.99
N SER A 367 17.20 2.03 -4.48
CA SER A 367 18.07 2.52 -5.55
C SER A 367 19.56 2.56 -5.19
N LYS A 368 19.88 2.46 -3.90
CA LYS A 368 21.26 2.40 -3.37
C LYS A 368 21.71 0.96 -3.06
N ASN A 369 20.90 -0.05 -3.43
CA ASN A 369 21.05 -1.47 -3.06
C ASN A 369 20.94 -1.74 -1.55
N ALA A 370 20.33 -0.85 -0.77
CA ALA A 370 20.04 -1.15 0.63
C ALA A 370 18.87 -2.14 0.70
N ASN A 371 19.06 -3.24 1.45
CA ASN A 371 18.05 -4.27 1.62
C ASN A 371 16.86 -3.73 2.43
N ALA A 372 15.64 -4.07 2.03
CA ALA A 372 14.44 -3.71 2.77
C ALA A 372 14.37 -4.40 4.15
N VAL A 373 14.97 -5.58 4.31
CA VAL A 373 15.10 -6.26 5.60
C VAL A 373 16.18 -5.57 6.44
N PHE A 374 15.83 -5.25 7.68
CA PHE A 374 16.74 -4.65 8.64
C PHE A 374 17.65 -5.71 9.30
N GLU A 375 18.92 -5.39 9.45
CA GLU A 375 19.91 -6.24 10.11
C GLU A 375 20.06 -5.92 11.60
N LYS A 376 19.62 -4.75 12.04
CA LYS A 376 19.70 -4.25 13.41
C LYS A 376 18.51 -3.33 13.72
N PHE A 377 18.34 -2.99 14.97
CA PHE A 377 17.40 -1.97 15.38
C PHE A 377 17.87 -0.58 14.93
N TYR A 378 16.97 0.16 14.32
CA TYR A 378 17.12 1.59 14.00
C TYR A 378 16.16 2.38 14.86
N THR A 379 16.64 3.45 15.48
CA THR A 379 15.85 4.21 16.46
C THR A 379 14.73 5.00 15.83
N ASP A 380 14.91 5.45 14.59
CA ASP A 380 13.92 6.22 13.86
C ASP A 380 14.37 6.49 12.41
N PHE A 381 13.47 7.06 11.61
CA PHE A 381 13.74 7.65 10.30
C PHE A 381 14.12 9.14 10.41
N GLY A 382 14.62 9.56 11.55
CA GLY A 382 15.06 10.93 11.80
C GLY A 382 16.31 11.34 11.02
N PRO A 383 16.65 12.63 11.00
CA PRO A 383 17.75 13.16 10.20
C PRO A 383 19.13 12.65 10.61
N ASN A 384 19.24 12.11 11.82
CA ASN A 384 20.49 11.58 12.36
C ASN A 384 20.63 10.05 12.20
N GLU A 385 19.60 9.36 11.71
CA GLU A 385 19.56 7.91 11.55
C GLU A 385 19.78 7.54 10.09
N ASP A 386 21.03 7.52 9.67
CA ASP A 386 21.38 7.30 8.25
C ASP A 386 20.97 5.93 7.73
N ASP A 387 21.04 4.92 8.56
CA ASP A 387 20.82 3.54 8.15
C ASP A 387 19.34 3.12 8.13
N GLY A 388 18.47 3.81 8.88
CA GLY A 388 17.04 3.53 8.94
C GLY A 388 16.28 4.05 7.72
N ASN A 389 16.79 5.09 7.05
CA ASN A 389 16.18 5.65 5.87
C ASN A 389 16.48 4.79 4.63
N ARG A 390 15.58 3.87 4.31
CA ARG A 390 15.66 2.96 3.17
C ARG A 390 14.46 3.13 2.25
N GLY A 391 14.60 2.65 1.03
CA GLY A 391 13.59 2.78 -0.02
C GLY A 391 13.62 4.15 -0.71
N VAL A 392 13.23 4.17 -1.98
CA VAL A 392 13.05 5.41 -2.73
C VAL A 392 11.87 6.17 -2.15
N ASN A 393 12.05 7.44 -1.77
CA ASN A 393 10.94 8.29 -1.38
C ASN A 393 10.17 8.69 -2.64
N ILE A 394 9.00 8.07 -2.89
CA ILE A 394 8.24 8.31 -4.12
C ILE A 394 7.73 9.76 -4.17
N PHE A 395 7.25 10.27 -3.06
CA PHE A 395 7.02 11.67 -2.70
C PHE A 395 6.61 11.75 -1.22
N GLY A 396 6.64 12.93 -0.66
CA GLY A 396 6.26 13.18 0.74
C GLY A 396 5.52 14.50 0.88
N ALA A 397 5.31 14.95 2.10
CA ALA A 397 4.60 16.19 2.39
C ALA A 397 5.25 17.41 1.71
N TYR A 398 4.43 18.24 1.13
CA TYR A 398 4.87 19.45 0.43
C TYR A 398 4.01 20.67 0.80
N GLY A 399 4.60 21.85 0.58
CA GLY A 399 3.95 23.13 0.81
C GLY A 399 3.09 23.57 -0.35
N GLU A 400 3.46 24.68 -0.97
CA GLU A 400 2.78 25.22 -2.14
C GLU A 400 3.10 24.39 -3.39
N TRP A 401 2.07 23.90 -4.07
CA TRP A 401 2.24 23.18 -5.33
C TRP A 401 1.06 23.43 -6.26
N GLY A 402 1.33 23.56 -7.57
CA GLY A 402 0.30 23.97 -8.51
C GLY A 402 -0.20 25.37 -8.23
N LYS A 403 -1.51 25.55 -8.30
CA LYS A 403 -2.24 26.77 -7.87
C LYS A 403 -2.84 26.62 -6.46
N GLN A 404 -2.47 25.58 -5.74
CA GLN A 404 -2.92 25.39 -4.37
C GLN A 404 -2.24 26.40 -3.44
N THR A 405 -3.03 26.98 -2.56
CA THR A 405 -2.50 27.86 -1.51
C THR A 405 -1.94 27.05 -0.36
N VAL A 406 -0.80 27.47 0.17
CA VAL A 406 -0.23 26.92 1.41
C VAL A 406 -1.29 26.91 2.51
N GLY A 407 -1.47 25.77 3.17
CA GLY A 407 -2.34 25.63 4.31
C GLY A 407 -3.47 24.62 4.09
N ALA A 408 -4.58 25.01 3.52
CA ALA A 408 -5.78 24.16 3.53
C ALA A 408 -5.68 22.89 2.66
N ASN A 409 -4.90 22.94 1.57
CA ASN A 409 -4.86 21.88 0.56
C ASN A 409 -3.47 21.22 0.42
N SER A 410 -2.48 21.62 1.21
CA SER A 410 -1.17 20.96 1.19
C SER A 410 -1.29 19.54 1.74
N GLU A 411 -0.84 18.58 0.95
CA GLU A 411 -0.91 17.16 1.34
C GLU A 411 0.13 16.80 2.39
N ARG A 412 -0.29 15.92 3.29
CA ARG A 412 0.47 15.43 4.43
C ARG A 412 0.20 13.96 4.63
N SER A 413 1.19 13.27 5.19
CA SER A 413 0.97 11.90 5.65
C SER A 413 0.35 11.02 4.57
N GLN A 414 0.93 11.04 3.38
CA GLN A 414 0.57 10.18 2.27
C GLN A 414 1.05 8.76 2.55
N GLY A 415 0.18 7.79 2.41
CA GLY A 415 0.60 6.40 2.65
C GLY A 415 -0.48 5.37 2.52
N HIS A 416 -0.13 4.17 2.94
CA HIS A 416 -0.92 2.95 2.91
C HIS A 416 -1.60 2.79 1.55
N ASN A 417 -0.77 2.75 0.53
CA ASN A 417 -1.19 2.77 -0.86
C ASN A 417 -1.43 1.37 -1.41
N SER A 418 -2.21 1.33 -2.46
CA SER A 418 -2.23 0.25 -3.43
C SER A 418 -1.76 0.74 -4.80
N VAL A 419 -1.50 -0.18 -5.70
CA VAL A 419 -1.11 0.11 -7.08
C VAL A 419 -1.88 -0.80 -8.01
N ILE A 420 -2.26 -0.30 -9.16
CA ILE A 420 -2.84 -1.11 -10.22
C ILE A 420 -2.10 -0.85 -11.53
N ALA A 421 -1.59 -1.91 -12.13
CA ALA A 421 -0.97 -1.87 -13.45
C ALA A 421 -1.98 -2.23 -14.53
N ALA A 422 -2.06 -1.41 -15.57
CA ALA A 422 -2.92 -1.63 -16.72
C ALA A 422 -2.19 -2.45 -17.80
N GLU A 423 -2.93 -3.25 -18.58
CA GLU A 423 -2.38 -4.03 -19.69
C GLU A 423 -1.69 -3.15 -20.76
N ASP A 424 -2.16 -1.93 -20.94
CA ASP A 424 -1.59 -0.98 -21.88
C ASP A 424 -0.26 -0.35 -21.39
N GLY A 425 0.23 -0.73 -20.22
CA GLY A 425 1.49 -0.31 -19.63
C GLY A 425 1.38 0.96 -18.79
N ARG A 426 0.19 1.45 -18.47
CA ARG A 426 -0.02 2.46 -17.44
C ARG A 426 -0.06 1.81 -16.06
N ALA A 427 0.34 2.55 -15.04
CA ALA A 427 0.18 2.15 -13.65
C ALA A 427 -0.24 3.34 -12.81
N TYR A 428 -1.03 3.05 -11.78
CA TYR A 428 -1.65 4.06 -10.93
C TYR A 428 -1.39 3.75 -9.47
N LEU A 429 -0.91 4.75 -8.75
CA LEU A 429 -0.75 4.75 -7.30
C LEU A 429 -2.04 5.32 -6.69
N VAL A 430 -2.71 4.52 -5.87
CA VAL A 430 -3.93 4.89 -5.14
C VAL A 430 -3.59 4.91 -3.67
N TYR A 431 -3.74 6.04 -2.99
CA TYR A 431 -3.32 6.21 -1.61
C TYR A 431 -4.26 7.13 -0.86
N HIS A 432 -4.21 7.12 0.46
CA HIS A 432 -4.87 8.14 1.24
C HIS A 432 -3.89 9.23 1.66
N THR A 433 -4.37 10.46 1.75
CA THR A 433 -3.60 11.61 2.19
C THR A 433 -4.40 12.45 3.17
N ARG A 434 -3.70 13.10 4.09
CA ARG A 434 -4.26 14.11 4.99
C ARG A 434 -3.88 15.51 4.51
N PHE A 435 -4.53 16.51 5.08
CA PHE A 435 -4.31 17.92 4.71
C PHE A 435 -4.00 18.75 5.94
N GLN A 436 -3.22 19.81 5.75
CA GLN A 436 -2.94 20.74 6.82
C GLN A 436 -4.25 21.33 7.38
N ASN A 437 -4.37 21.37 8.70
CA ASN A 437 -5.53 21.89 9.43
C ASN A 437 -6.85 21.13 9.27
N LYS A 438 -6.84 19.92 8.68
CA LYS A 438 -8.04 19.06 8.61
C LYS A 438 -8.02 17.89 9.61
N GLY A 439 -7.03 17.85 10.53
CA GLY A 439 -6.88 16.75 11.50
C GLY A 439 -6.77 15.39 10.80
N GLU A 440 -7.60 14.45 11.19
CA GLU A 440 -7.71 13.10 10.59
C GLU A 440 -8.50 13.07 9.27
N GLY A 441 -9.05 14.19 8.82
CA GLY A 441 -9.74 14.26 7.53
C GLY A 441 -8.80 13.86 6.40
N HIS A 442 -9.17 12.81 5.68
CA HIS A 442 -8.36 12.24 4.60
C HIS A 442 -9.19 12.04 3.33
N GLU A 443 -8.50 11.96 2.23
CA GLU A 443 -9.10 11.70 0.92
C GLU A 443 -8.22 10.70 0.16
N VAL A 444 -8.83 9.92 -0.73
CA VAL A 444 -8.11 9.10 -1.70
C VAL A 444 -7.64 10.01 -2.84
N ARG A 445 -6.38 9.81 -3.24
CA ARG A 445 -5.74 10.43 -4.39
C ARG A 445 -5.18 9.37 -5.31
N VAL A 446 -5.08 9.71 -6.59
CA VAL A 446 -4.53 8.83 -7.63
C VAL A 446 -3.44 9.58 -8.38
N HIS A 447 -2.23 9.02 -8.41
CA HIS A 447 -1.15 9.53 -9.26
C HIS A 447 -0.71 8.46 -10.25
N GLN A 448 -0.43 8.87 -11.47
CA GLN A 448 0.15 7.95 -12.43
C GLN A 448 1.60 7.66 -12.08
N LEU A 449 2.01 6.40 -12.22
CA LEU A 449 3.39 5.95 -12.04
C LEU A 449 4.07 5.80 -13.40
N PHE A 450 5.34 6.13 -13.46
CA PHE A 450 6.22 5.95 -14.61
C PHE A 450 7.47 5.20 -14.22
N GLN A 451 8.01 4.41 -15.13
CA GLN A 451 9.30 3.77 -14.95
C GLN A 451 10.38 4.60 -15.68
N ASN A 452 11.42 5.02 -14.97
CA ASN A 452 12.55 5.71 -15.57
C ASN A 452 13.47 4.75 -16.34
N GLU A 453 14.52 5.26 -17.00
CA GLU A 453 15.46 4.44 -17.79
C GLU A 453 16.18 3.37 -16.96
N ASP A 454 16.37 3.61 -15.65
CA ASP A 454 17.05 2.69 -14.73
C ASP A 454 16.08 1.66 -14.12
N GLY A 455 14.81 1.68 -14.57
CA GLY A 455 13.75 0.78 -14.10
C GLY A 455 13.24 1.12 -12.71
N TRP A 456 13.34 2.36 -12.25
CA TRP A 456 12.73 2.84 -11.00
C TRP A 456 11.42 3.56 -11.25
N LEU A 457 10.49 3.42 -10.32
CA LEU A 457 9.23 4.16 -10.38
C LEU A 457 9.39 5.59 -9.89
N VAL A 458 8.69 6.49 -10.56
CA VAL A 458 8.47 7.88 -10.19
C VAL A 458 6.98 8.20 -10.36
N ALA A 459 6.42 9.01 -9.46
CA ALA A 459 5.00 9.38 -9.52
C ALA A 459 4.82 10.74 -10.20
N ALA A 460 3.77 10.87 -11.00
CA ALA A 460 3.39 12.11 -11.64
C ALA A 460 3.27 13.26 -10.64
N PRO A 461 3.64 14.51 -10.99
CA PRO A 461 3.59 15.65 -10.08
C PRO A 461 2.19 16.08 -9.63
N PHE A 462 1.16 15.78 -10.42
CA PHE A 462 -0.23 16.12 -10.13
C PHE A 462 -1.10 14.89 -10.13
N GLU A 463 -2.28 15.00 -9.51
CA GLU A 463 -3.28 13.96 -9.52
C GLU A 463 -3.67 13.56 -10.95
N TYR A 464 -3.94 12.29 -11.14
CA TYR A 464 -4.35 11.76 -12.43
C TYR A 464 -5.68 12.38 -12.88
N THR A 465 -5.73 12.91 -14.09
CA THR A 465 -6.91 13.52 -14.70
C THR A 465 -7.27 12.90 -16.06
N GLY A 466 -6.80 11.67 -16.32
CA GLY A 466 -7.08 10.95 -17.57
C GLY A 466 -5.92 10.94 -18.57
N GLU A 467 -4.70 11.22 -18.14
CA GLU A 467 -3.51 11.22 -18.99
C GLU A 467 -3.30 9.89 -19.72
N VAL A 468 -2.89 9.94 -20.98
CA VAL A 468 -2.68 8.76 -21.84
C VAL A 468 -1.24 8.24 -21.83
N ALA A 469 -0.33 8.94 -21.19
CA ALA A 469 1.07 8.53 -21.14
C ALA A 469 1.23 7.17 -20.44
N LYS A 470 1.99 6.26 -21.02
CA LYS A 470 2.15 4.87 -20.54
C LYS A 470 3.35 4.73 -19.61
N THR A 471 3.25 3.85 -18.60
CA THR A 471 4.30 3.63 -17.60
C THR A 471 5.51 2.92 -18.16
N ALA A 472 5.27 1.77 -18.77
CA ALA A 472 6.33 0.93 -19.31
C ALA A 472 6.54 1.22 -20.79
N LYS A 473 7.78 1.15 -21.22
CA LYS A 473 8.09 1.36 -22.63
C LYS A 473 7.58 2.70 -23.20
N ILE A 474 7.15 3.56 -22.33
CA ILE A 474 6.78 4.95 -22.59
C ILE A 474 7.89 5.67 -23.36
N ALA A 475 9.10 5.23 -23.13
CA ALA A 475 10.31 5.65 -23.80
C ALA A 475 10.24 5.65 -25.33
N LYS A 476 9.25 5.01 -25.91
CA LYS A 476 9.04 4.96 -27.37
C LYS A 476 8.17 6.09 -27.90
N LYS A 477 7.63 6.96 -27.05
CA LYS A 477 6.81 8.11 -27.46
C LYS A 477 7.21 9.34 -26.66
N GLN A 478 7.35 10.46 -27.32
CA GLN A 478 7.56 11.76 -26.70
C GLN A 478 6.20 12.45 -26.57
N TYR A 479 5.82 12.81 -25.34
CA TYR A 479 4.52 13.43 -25.05
C TYR A 479 4.59 14.97 -25.01
N VAL A 480 5.77 15.54 -24.78
CA VAL A 480 6.03 16.98 -24.84
C VAL A 480 7.11 17.22 -25.89
N ALA A 481 6.84 18.02 -26.90
CA ALA A 481 7.86 18.34 -27.90
C ALA A 481 9.04 19.07 -27.25
N THR A 482 10.26 18.76 -27.67
CA THR A 482 11.47 19.36 -27.09
C THR A 482 11.44 20.89 -27.17
N SER A 483 10.80 21.47 -28.18
CA SER A 483 10.62 22.92 -28.34
C SER A 483 9.65 23.53 -27.35
N GLU A 484 8.81 22.73 -26.70
CA GLU A 484 7.82 23.17 -25.72
C GLU A 484 8.34 23.09 -24.27
N ILE A 485 9.50 22.45 -24.06
CA ILE A 485 10.10 22.30 -22.73
C ILE A 485 10.67 23.60 -22.18
N PRO A 486 11.36 24.44 -22.97
CA PRO A 486 11.93 25.68 -22.42
C PRO A 486 10.88 26.57 -21.76
N GLY A 487 11.20 27.12 -20.57
CA GLY A 487 10.30 27.97 -19.82
C GLY A 487 10.71 28.10 -18.35
N LYS A 488 9.84 28.75 -17.58
CA LYS A 488 9.97 28.87 -16.11
C LYS A 488 9.26 27.71 -15.44
N TYR A 489 9.93 27.10 -14.47
CA TYR A 489 9.41 25.95 -13.71
C TYR A 489 9.41 26.19 -12.22
N LYS A 490 8.41 25.70 -11.54
CA LYS A 490 8.49 25.37 -10.11
C LYS A 490 9.09 23.98 -9.99
N LEU A 491 10.12 23.83 -9.18
CA LEU A 491 10.84 22.59 -8.95
C LEU A 491 10.80 22.24 -7.47
N LEU A 492 10.41 21.02 -7.13
CA LEU A 492 10.26 20.52 -5.78
C LEU A 492 11.10 19.24 -5.59
N ILE A 493 11.93 19.22 -4.55
CA ILE A 493 12.66 18.01 -4.11
C ILE A 493 11.92 17.34 -2.97
N HIS A 494 11.62 16.03 -3.13
CA HIS A 494 11.19 15.17 -2.05
C HIS A 494 12.42 14.53 -1.42
N LYS A 495 12.86 15.07 -0.30
CA LYS A 495 14.09 14.65 0.36
C LYS A 495 14.04 13.19 0.75
N TYR A 496 15.14 12.49 0.59
CA TYR A 496 15.27 11.09 1.02
C TYR A 496 15.09 10.95 2.53
N LYS A 497 15.74 11.83 3.29
CA LYS A 497 15.58 11.91 4.75
C LYS A 497 14.59 13.02 5.10
N LEU A 498 13.52 12.67 5.78
CA LEU A 498 12.57 13.62 6.33
C LEU A 498 12.81 13.79 7.83
N ASN A 499 12.84 15.02 8.26
CA ASN A 499 12.85 15.34 9.68
C ASN A 499 11.42 15.58 10.18
N HIS A 500 10.75 14.49 10.56
CA HIS A 500 9.40 14.55 11.08
C HIS A 500 9.27 15.35 12.40
N LEU A 501 10.37 15.56 13.12
CA LEU A 501 10.37 16.35 14.36
C LEU A 501 10.27 17.87 14.11
N THR A 502 10.70 18.35 12.94
CA THR A 502 10.74 19.78 12.62
C THR A 502 9.57 20.27 11.78
N LYS A 503 8.60 19.40 11.48
CA LYS A 503 7.46 19.74 10.59
C LYS A 503 7.92 20.33 9.26
N GLU A 504 9.01 19.80 8.73
CA GLU A 504 9.60 20.27 7.50
C GLU A 504 8.77 19.84 6.30
N LEU A 505 8.41 20.82 5.47
CA LEU A 505 7.72 20.62 4.21
C LEU A 505 8.67 20.91 3.07
N SER A 506 8.64 20.09 2.04
CA SER A 506 9.30 20.45 0.79
C SER A 506 8.66 21.69 0.18
N GLN A 507 9.48 22.67 -0.16
CA GLN A 507 9.03 23.91 -0.77
C GLN A 507 9.60 24.02 -2.18
N PRO A 508 8.80 24.48 -3.17
CA PRO A 508 9.29 24.64 -4.53
C PRO A 508 10.25 25.83 -4.65
N VAL A 509 11.20 25.68 -5.56
CA VAL A 509 12.07 26.77 -6.02
C VAL A 509 11.77 27.08 -7.49
N GLU A 510 12.08 28.31 -7.91
CA GLU A 510 11.92 28.72 -9.30
C GLU A 510 13.20 28.50 -10.09
N VAL A 511 13.06 27.81 -11.21
CA VAL A 511 14.15 27.56 -12.16
C VAL A 511 13.72 27.92 -13.58
N THR A 512 14.69 28.16 -14.45
CA THR A 512 14.48 28.34 -15.89
C THR A 512 15.17 27.21 -16.62
N LEU A 513 14.45 26.52 -17.48
CA LEU A 513 14.97 25.61 -18.47
C LEU A 513 15.08 26.36 -19.80
N ASP A 514 16.28 26.60 -20.32
CA ASP A 514 16.46 27.33 -21.58
C ASP A 514 16.53 26.40 -22.80
N ALA A 515 16.36 26.95 -23.99
CA ALA A 515 16.42 26.21 -25.24
C ALA A 515 17.81 25.62 -25.57
N SER A 516 18.85 26.01 -24.85
CA SER A 516 20.22 25.49 -24.97
C SER A 516 20.50 24.33 -24.03
N GLY A 517 19.45 23.84 -23.30
CA GLY A 517 19.56 22.74 -22.36
C GLY A 517 20.15 23.13 -20.99
N ASN A 518 20.14 24.40 -20.61
CA ASN A 518 20.59 24.82 -19.28
C ASN A 518 19.43 24.87 -18.29
N VAL A 519 19.73 24.54 -17.03
CA VAL A 519 18.85 24.75 -15.87
C VAL A 519 19.49 25.84 -15.00
N THR A 520 18.78 26.92 -14.73
CA THR A 520 19.30 28.06 -13.95
C THR A 520 18.25 28.58 -12.99
N GLY A 521 18.68 29.20 -11.88
CA GLY A 521 17.80 29.72 -10.83
C GLY A 521 17.58 28.72 -9.70
N GLY A 522 17.01 29.17 -8.57
CA GLY A 522 16.70 28.31 -7.41
C GLY A 522 17.91 27.58 -6.80
N GLY A 523 19.13 28.05 -7.06
CA GLY A 523 20.35 27.36 -6.64
C GLY A 523 20.91 26.38 -7.67
N TYR A 524 20.25 26.19 -8.82
CA TYR A 524 20.68 25.31 -9.91
C TYR A 524 21.52 26.05 -10.96
N ALA A 525 22.55 25.38 -11.49
CA ALA A 525 23.39 25.80 -12.59
C ALA A 525 23.76 24.59 -13.46
N GLY A 526 22.77 23.81 -13.83
CA GLY A 526 22.91 22.49 -14.44
C GLY A 526 22.47 22.42 -15.89
N LYS A 527 22.18 21.19 -16.33
CA LYS A 527 21.73 20.85 -17.68
C LYS A 527 20.48 20.00 -17.63
N TRP A 528 19.64 20.16 -18.66
CA TRP A 528 18.55 19.22 -18.94
C TRP A 528 18.69 18.60 -20.33
N SER A 529 18.12 17.41 -20.50
CA SER A 529 18.05 16.74 -21.79
C SER A 529 16.85 15.81 -21.86
N VAL A 530 16.37 15.57 -23.08
CA VAL A 530 15.40 14.53 -23.43
C VAL A 530 16.10 13.52 -24.31
N LYS A 531 15.80 12.25 -24.12
CA LYS A 531 16.23 11.20 -25.02
C LYS A 531 15.32 11.18 -26.25
N ASP A 532 15.89 11.37 -27.42
CA ASP A 532 15.17 11.52 -28.70
C ASP A 532 14.08 10.46 -28.90
N GLY A 533 12.90 10.91 -29.27
CA GLY A 533 11.73 10.08 -29.53
C GLY A 533 11.13 9.40 -28.29
N THR A 534 11.52 9.84 -27.09
CA THR A 534 11.02 9.30 -25.83
C THR A 534 10.58 10.42 -24.89
N SER A 535 9.89 10.03 -23.80
CA SER A 535 9.61 10.94 -22.68
C SER A 535 10.68 10.93 -21.59
N TYR A 536 11.77 10.18 -21.75
CA TYR A 536 12.84 10.18 -20.76
C TYR A 536 13.51 11.54 -20.68
N PHE A 537 13.51 12.07 -19.46
CA PHE A 537 13.99 13.39 -19.12
C PHE A 537 15.05 13.30 -18.02
N THR A 538 16.10 14.08 -18.17
CA THR A 538 17.22 14.10 -17.23
C THR A 538 17.55 15.54 -16.85
N ILE A 539 17.77 15.77 -15.56
CA ILE A 539 18.43 16.98 -15.04
C ILE A 539 19.73 16.55 -14.37
N SER A 540 20.82 17.24 -14.69
CA SER A 540 22.10 17.08 -14.02
C SER A 540 22.58 18.44 -13.50
N ASP A 541 22.97 18.46 -12.22
CA ASP A 541 23.46 19.64 -11.54
C ASP A 541 24.49 19.25 -10.47
N ASN A 542 25.64 19.94 -10.43
CA ASN A 542 26.69 19.70 -9.44
C ASN A 542 27.08 18.22 -9.25
N GLY A 543 27.12 17.44 -10.33
CA GLY A 543 27.43 16.00 -10.29
C GLY A 543 26.28 15.10 -9.85
N GLN A 544 25.14 15.65 -9.47
CA GLN A 544 23.90 14.91 -9.23
C GLN A 544 23.16 14.71 -10.53
N VAL A 545 22.56 13.52 -10.72
CA VAL A 545 21.79 13.18 -11.91
C VAL A 545 20.42 12.68 -11.51
N TYR A 546 19.39 13.34 -12.01
CA TYR A 546 17.99 12.99 -11.80
C TYR A 546 17.40 12.50 -13.12
N LYS A 547 16.85 11.30 -13.15
CA LYS A 547 16.29 10.65 -14.33
C LYS A 547 14.83 10.28 -14.13
N GLY A 548 14.02 10.51 -15.13
CA GLY A 548 12.61 10.15 -15.13
C GLY A 548 11.94 10.48 -16.44
N VAL A 549 10.77 11.11 -16.37
CA VAL A 549 9.96 11.41 -17.55
C VAL A 549 9.49 12.87 -17.56
N MET A 550 9.33 13.39 -18.78
CA MET A 550 8.62 14.63 -19.09
C MET A 550 7.28 14.26 -19.70
N VAL A 551 6.21 14.76 -19.13
CA VAL A 551 4.84 14.50 -19.56
C VAL A 551 4.02 15.80 -19.56
N GLU A 552 2.86 15.77 -20.14
CA GLU A 552 1.90 16.86 -20.03
C GLU A 552 0.85 16.49 -18.99
N GLN A 553 0.60 17.39 -18.03
CA GLN A 553 -0.39 17.17 -16.99
C GLN A 553 -1.32 18.38 -16.82
N THR A 554 -2.47 18.14 -16.23
CA THR A 554 -3.40 19.19 -15.80
C THR A 554 -2.87 19.82 -14.50
N LEU A 555 -2.75 21.14 -14.51
CA LEU A 555 -2.29 21.90 -13.35
C LEU A 555 -3.43 22.05 -12.32
N GLU A 556 -3.28 21.41 -11.18
CA GLU A 556 -4.25 21.54 -10.10
C GLU A 556 -4.29 22.94 -9.44
N PRO A 557 -5.47 23.43 -9.04
CA PRO A 557 -6.82 22.94 -9.33
C PRO A 557 -7.45 23.56 -10.60
N SER A 558 -6.65 23.97 -11.56
CA SER A 558 -7.12 24.50 -12.85
C SER A 558 -7.20 23.38 -13.89
N ASN A 559 -7.80 23.70 -15.04
CA ASN A 559 -7.82 22.81 -16.20
C ASN A 559 -6.70 23.14 -17.20
N ASP A 560 -5.73 23.97 -16.81
CA ASP A 560 -4.62 24.34 -17.67
C ASP A 560 -3.66 23.17 -17.80
N ARG A 561 -3.28 22.84 -19.01
CA ARG A 561 -2.26 21.81 -19.28
C ARG A 561 -0.87 22.42 -19.25
N THR A 562 0.08 21.67 -18.71
CA THR A 562 1.44 22.15 -18.58
C THR A 562 2.45 21.01 -18.76
N PRO A 563 3.59 21.26 -19.38
CA PRO A 563 4.74 20.38 -19.27
C PRO A 563 5.13 20.18 -17.81
N ALA A 564 5.22 18.91 -17.41
CA ALA A 564 5.58 18.52 -16.05
C ALA A 564 6.58 17.36 -16.10
N PHE A 565 7.44 17.26 -15.10
CA PHE A 565 8.40 16.17 -15.00
C PHE A 565 8.47 15.59 -13.59
N THR A 566 8.81 14.32 -13.56
CA THR A 566 9.09 13.58 -12.33
C THR A 566 10.36 12.76 -12.51
N LEU A 567 11.29 12.89 -11.58
CA LEU A 567 12.64 12.35 -11.70
C LEU A 567 13.07 11.70 -10.38
N LEU A 568 14.04 10.80 -10.46
CA LEU A 568 14.72 10.18 -9.33
C LEU A 568 16.23 10.33 -9.47
N ASN A 569 16.89 10.71 -8.38
CA ASN A 569 18.33 10.52 -8.21
C ASN A 569 18.57 9.14 -7.56
N SER A 570 18.99 8.16 -8.33
CA SER A 570 19.22 6.80 -7.84
C SER A 570 20.36 6.71 -6.82
N ALA A 571 21.28 7.67 -6.81
CA ALA A 571 22.40 7.68 -5.86
C ALA A 571 21.99 8.18 -4.46
N THR A 572 20.95 9.04 -4.39
CA THR A 572 20.48 9.61 -3.11
C THR A 572 19.13 9.03 -2.66
N GLY A 573 18.32 8.51 -3.60
CA GLY A 573 16.95 8.07 -3.34
C GLY A 573 15.93 9.22 -3.28
N GLU A 574 16.34 10.43 -3.65
CA GLU A 574 15.47 11.60 -3.70
C GLU A 574 14.71 11.68 -5.01
N THR A 575 13.45 12.07 -4.97
CA THR A 575 12.65 12.36 -6.14
C THR A 575 12.48 13.86 -6.34
N MET A 576 12.25 14.25 -7.57
CA MET A 576 12.11 15.65 -7.98
C MET A 576 10.88 15.80 -8.86
N TRP A 577 10.02 16.75 -8.54
CA TRP A 577 8.92 17.19 -9.38
C TRP A 577 9.20 18.55 -10.00
N GLY A 578 8.65 18.79 -11.17
CA GLY A 578 8.66 20.11 -11.79
C GLY A 578 7.46 20.32 -12.69
N TYR A 579 6.99 21.54 -12.78
CA TYR A 579 5.99 21.94 -13.78
C TYR A 579 6.26 23.36 -14.28
N ARG A 580 5.91 23.59 -15.56
CA ARG A 580 6.03 24.91 -16.18
C ARG A 580 4.92 25.83 -15.69
N TYR A 581 5.25 27.05 -15.30
CA TYR A 581 4.30 28.07 -14.86
C TYR A 581 4.59 29.39 -15.59
N GLY A 582 3.52 30.16 -15.85
CA GLY A 582 3.63 31.40 -16.58
C GLY A 582 4.01 31.21 -18.07
N ASP A 583 3.70 32.16 -18.87
CA ASP A 583 4.11 32.24 -20.29
C ASP A 583 5.56 32.71 -20.43
#